data_6b3515d19fdeb447db5790c42a2e779d
#
_entry.id   6b3515d19fdeb447db5790c42a2e779d
#
_cell.length_a   1.000
_cell.length_b   1.000
_cell.length_c   1.000
_cell.angle_alpha   90.00
_cell.angle_beta   90.00
_cell.angle_gamma   90.00
#
_symmetry.space_group_name_H-M   'P 1'
#
loop_
_entity.id
_entity.type
_entity.pdbx_description
1 polymer ?
#
loop_
_entity_poly.entity_id
_entity_poly.type
_entity_poly.pdbx_seq_one_letter_code
_entity_poly.pdbx_strand_id
1 'polypeptide(L)'
;MKMNLHCFANLISIMILELFSNSGLINATEVGKRTDALEASAWNESKWISAVDAPVVKGHNNGRAADGASWFVSTVKNEQKIVSAKWMTAGLGVYELYVNGKPVGGEFLKPGFTHYAKTKRSFTYDITDIIRTKPNAENMLSVQVTPGWWGDKIITPGGYDGMIGKKCAFRGVLELTFSDGNKKRYGTDLKNWKAGIAGPVKHAGIFDGEEYDAREPMGYECVDKLSTPEENTEFSGDILPSDGAEVYLRTDLALAPVKAYVWKNVEGAKENEFGKVIIARE
;
A
#
# COMPACT_ATOMS: atom_id res chain seq x y z
N MET A 1 12.27 -3.31 -47.61
CA MET A 1 13.23 -2.85 -46.59
C MET A 1 13.11 -3.83 -45.40
N LYS A 2 13.99 -4.82 -45.33
CA LYS A 2 13.97 -5.83 -44.25
C LYS A 2 14.65 -5.22 -43.03
N MET A 3 13.89 -4.86 -42.05
CA MET A 3 14.37 -4.39 -40.76
C MET A 3 14.87 -5.59 -39.94
N ASN A 4 16.11 -5.52 -39.50
CA ASN A 4 16.83 -6.59 -38.85
C ASN A 4 16.20 -6.93 -37.47
N LEU A 5 15.59 -8.11 -37.36
CA LEU A 5 14.97 -8.63 -36.14
C LEU A 5 15.93 -8.72 -34.92
N HIS A 6 17.25 -8.73 -35.18
CA HIS A 6 18.31 -8.81 -34.15
C HIS A 6 18.45 -7.50 -33.34
N CYS A 7 18.10 -6.34 -33.92
CA CYS A 7 18.17 -5.06 -33.21
C CYS A 7 17.04 -4.88 -32.18
N PHE A 8 15.88 -5.49 -32.43
CA PHE A 8 14.74 -5.43 -31.51
C PHE A 8 14.93 -6.31 -30.27
N ALA A 9 15.53 -7.48 -30.43
CA ALA A 9 15.80 -8.37 -29.30
C ALA A 9 16.85 -7.79 -28.32
N ASN A 10 17.86 -7.08 -28.83
CA ASN A 10 18.84 -6.40 -27.99
C ASN A 10 18.27 -5.16 -27.29
N LEU A 11 17.36 -4.41 -27.90
CA LEU A 11 16.71 -3.27 -27.25
C LEU A 11 15.77 -3.70 -26.10
N ILE A 12 15.04 -4.78 -26.26
CA ILE A 12 14.17 -5.32 -25.21
C ILE A 12 15.02 -5.90 -24.06
N SER A 13 16.13 -6.59 -24.36
CA SER A 13 17.05 -7.08 -23.32
C SER A 13 17.74 -5.95 -22.55
N ILE A 14 18.09 -4.86 -23.22
CA ILE A 14 18.68 -3.67 -22.58
C ILE A 14 17.63 -2.92 -21.75
N MET A 15 16.39 -2.77 -22.23
CA MET A 15 15.31 -2.17 -21.44
C MET A 15 14.95 -3.01 -20.21
N ILE A 16 14.92 -4.32 -20.31
CA ILE A 16 14.68 -5.20 -19.15
C ILE A 16 15.85 -5.14 -18.17
N LEU A 17 17.10 -5.11 -18.67
CA LEU A 17 18.28 -4.94 -17.82
C LEU A 17 18.33 -3.56 -17.16
N GLU A 18 17.91 -2.50 -17.84
CA GLU A 18 17.82 -1.15 -17.27
C GLU A 18 16.65 -1.02 -16.29
N LEU A 19 15.53 -1.71 -16.46
CA LEU A 19 14.46 -1.79 -15.48
C LEU A 19 14.91 -2.55 -14.21
N PHE A 20 15.76 -3.56 -14.33
CA PHE A 20 16.34 -4.25 -13.17
C PHE A 20 17.59 -3.58 -12.61
N SER A 21 18.31 -2.76 -13.38
CA SER A 21 19.46 -1.98 -12.89
C SER A 21 19.05 -0.63 -12.33
N ASN A 22 17.89 -0.08 -12.75
CA ASN A 22 17.24 1.11 -12.18
C ASN A 22 16.16 0.77 -11.14
N SER A 23 15.78 -0.51 -10.93
CA SER A 23 15.44 -0.93 -9.59
C SER A 23 16.74 -0.88 -8.78
N GLY A 24 17.31 0.33 -8.66
CA GLY A 24 18.26 0.60 -7.63
C GLY A 24 17.67 -0.10 -6.44
N LEU A 25 18.36 -1.05 -5.86
CA LEU A 25 18.18 -1.41 -4.47
C LEU A 25 17.84 -0.08 -3.82
N ILE A 26 16.55 0.15 -3.62
CA ILE A 26 16.13 1.26 -2.79
C ILE A 26 16.81 0.87 -1.49
N ASN A 27 18.00 1.38 -1.29
CA ASN A 27 18.42 1.64 0.07
C ASN A 27 17.21 2.38 0.58
N ALA A 28 16.39 1.68 1.33
CA ALA A 28 15.28 2.27 2.03
C ALA A 28 15.94 3.26 2.98
N THR A 29 16.33 4.39 2.43
CA THR A 29 16.56 5.59 3.19
C THR A 29 15.20 5.75 3.82
N GLU A 30 15.11 5.44 5.12
CA GLU A 30 13.90 5.50 5.90
C GLU A 30 13.25 6.85 5.68
N VAL A 31 12.36 6.90 4.71
CA VAL A 31 11.65 8.11 4.32
C VAL A 31 10.42 8.14 5.20
N GLY A 32 10.42 9.05 6.18
CA GLY A 32 9.44 9.07 7.25
C GLY A 32 9.83 8.09 8.36
N LYS A 33 10.46 8.59 9.41
CA LYS A 33 10.93 7.76 10.54
C LYS A 33 9.79 7.45 11.49
N ARG A 34 9.77 6.23 12.01
CA ARG A 34 8.91 5.88 13.12
C ARG A 34 9.13 6.83 14.29
N THR A 35 8.06 7.28 14.92
CA THR A 35 8.06 8.19 16.06
C THR A 35 6.98 7.82 17.06
N ASP A 36 7.00 8.44 18.23
CA ASP A 36 5.96 8.26 19.24
C ASP A 36 4.57 8.58 18.68
N ALA A 37 3.60 7.78 19.08
CA ALA A 37 2.21 7.99 18.70
C ALA A 37 1.71 9.36 19.17
N LEU A 38 0.76 9.89 18.42
CA LEU A 38 -0.07 10.99 18.92
C LEU A 38 -0.88 10.50 20.14
N GLU A 39 -1.40 11.42 20.92
CA GLU A 39 -2.31 11.06 21.98
C GLU A 39 -3.53 10.28 21.47
N ALA A 40 -4.04 9.34 22.25
CA ALA A 40 -5.15 8.48 21.83
C ALA A 40 -6.42 9.24 21.46
N SER A 41 -6.63 10.42 22.05
CA SER A 41 -7.75 11.32 21.71
C SER A 41 -7.74 11.83 20.27
N ALA A 42 -6.57 11.82 19.61
CA ALA A 42 -6.46 12.23 18.20
C ALA A 42 -7.33 11.35 17.28
N TRP A 43 -7.57 10.10 17.64
CA TRP A 43 -8.46 9.23 16.88
C TRP A 43 -9.89 9.74 16.80
N ASN A 44 -10.35 10.58 17.75
CA ASN A 44 -11.68 11.17 17.72
C ASN A 44 -11.93 12.11 16.53
N GLU A 45 -10.85 12.58 15.91
CA GLU A 45 -10.89 13.45 14.73
C GLU A 45 -10.90 12.66 13.40
N SER A 46 -11.01 11.33 13.45
CA SER A 46 -10.94 10.48 12.26
C SER A 46 -11.97 9.36 12.27
N LYS A 47 -12.27 8.84 11.10
CA LYS A 47 -13.16 7.69 10.86
C LYS A 47 -12.42 6.57 10.15
N TRP A 48 -12.88 5.34 10.36
CA TRP A 48 -12.57 4.26 9.45
C TRP A 48 -13.31 4.48 8.14
N ILE A 49 -12.58 4.46 7.02
CA ILE A 49 -13.15 4.64 5.68
C ILE A 49 -12.81 3.45 4.78
N SER A 50 -13.73 3.05 3.93
CA SER A 50 -13.57 2.01 2.91
C SER A 50 -13.89 2.53 1.52
N ALA A 51 -13.31 1.94 0.49
CA ALA A 51 -13.74 2.17 -0.87
C ALA A 51 -15.11 1.52 -1.10
N VAL A 52 -16.02 2.24 -1.75
CA VAL A 52 -17.40 1.74 -2.02
C VAL A 52 -17.35 0.52 -2.94
N ASP A 53 -16.47 0.55 -3.93
CA ASP A 53 -16.24 -0.51 -4.92
C ASP A 53 -15.32 -1.62 -4.42
N ALA A 54 -14.78 -1.51 -3.18
CA ALA A 54 -13.98 -2.58 -2.63
C ALA A 54 -14.79 -3.87 -2.55
N PRO A 55 -14.21 -4.99 -3.04
CA PRO A 55 -14.91 -6.26 -3.00
C PRO A 55 -15.22 -6.65 -1.56
N VAL A 56 -16.44 -7.09 -1.35
CA VAL A 56 -16.85 -7.69 -0.06
C VAL A 56 -16.45 -9.15 -0.09
N VAL A 57 -15.61 -9.56 0.84
CA VAL A 57 -15.27 -10.97 1.00
C VAL A 57 -16.53 -11.74 1.35
N LYS A 58 -16.96 -12.61 0.45
CA LYS A 58 -18.10 -13.53 0.66
C LYS A 58 -17.51 -14.83 1.19
N GLY A 59 -17.69 -15.10 2.48
CA GLY A 59 -17.13 -16.25 3.19
C GLY A 59 -17.23 -17.59 2.46
N HIS A 60 -16.44 -18.56 2.90
CA HIS A 60 -16.36 -19.96 2.44
C HIS A 60 -16.70 -20.17 0.98
N ASN A 61 -15.77 -20.21 0.12
CA ASN A 61 -15.64 -21.07 -1.03
C ASN A 61 -14.93 -20.39 -2.20
N ASN A 62 -13.83 -20.98 -2.63
CA ASN A 62 -13.30 -21.00 -4.00
C ASN A 62 -13.11 -19.65 -4.71
N GLY A 63 -13.34 -18.55 -4.03
CA GLY A 63 -13.08 -17.22 -4.55
C GLY A 63 -11.71 -16.74 -4.11
N ARG A 64 -10.97 -16.09 -4.98
CA ARG A 64 -9.89 -15.21 -4.57
C ARG A 64 -10.46 -14.22 -3.58
N ALA A 65 -9.78 -13.99 -2.46
CA ALA A 65 -10.03 -12.82 -1.65
C ALA A 65 -9.91 -11.57 -2.53
N ALA A 66 -10.67 -10.56 -2.19
CA ALA A 66 -10.84 -9.29 -2.89
C ALA A 66 -9.81 -8.97 -3.96
N ASP A 67 -10.24 -8.89 -5.22
CA ASP A 67 -9.39 -8.51 -6.33
C ASP A 67 -9.02 -7.02 -6.24
N GLY A 68 -7.75 -6.71 -6.40
CA GLY A 68 -7.21 -5.36 -6.42
C GLY A 68 -6.87 -4.79 -5.04
N ALA A 69 -6.22 -3.64 -5.06
CA ALA A 69 -5.89 -2.87 -3.88
C ALA A 69 -6.86 -1.68 -3.73
N SER A 70 -7.34 -1.47 -2.51
CA SER A 70 -8.07 -0.25 -2.16
C SER A 70 -7.09 0.89 -2.00
N TRP A 71 -7.31 1.99 -2.74
CA TRP A 71 -6.55 3.21 -2.60
C TRP A 71 -7.37 4.28 -1.92
N PHE A 72 -6.69 5.03 -1.05
CA PHE A 72 -7.24 6.17 -0.31
C PHE A 72 -6.35 7.36 -0.57
N VAL A 73 -6.91 8.47 -1.01
CA VAL A 73 -6.16 9.67 -1.37
C VAL A 73 -6.82 10.90 -0.79
N SER A 74 -6.02 11.79 -0.20
CA SER A 74 -6.44 13.11 0.25
C SER A 74 -5.37 14.14 -0.07
N THR A 75 -5.78 15.38 -0.28
CA THR A 75 -4.88 16.52 -0.44
C THR A 75 -5.09 17.51 0.68
N VAL A 76 -4.00 17.86 1.37
CA VAL A 76 -3.97 18.83 2.45
C VAL A 76 -3.19 20.06 1.97
N LYS A 77 -3.81 21.23 2.08
CA LYS A 77 -3.17 22.52 1.77
C LYS A 77 -2.66 23.18 3.05
N ASN A 78 -1.40 23.59 3.04
CA ASN A 78 -0.80 24.27 4.17
C ASN A 78 -1.31 25.72 4.25
N GLU A 79 -1.78 26.15 5.40
CA GLU A 79 -2.13 27.56 5.64
C GLU A 79 -0.89 28.38 5.94
N GLN A 80 0.08 27.79 6.63
CA GLN A 80 1.33 28.43 7.06
C GLN A 80 2.52 27.48 6.79
N LYS A 81 3.73 27.97 7.12
CA LYS A 81 4.93 27.13 7.04
C LYS A 81 4.86 26.02 8.09
N ILE A 82 4.98 24.76 7.63
CA ILE A 82 5.08 23.59 8.49
C ILE A 82 6.49 23.49 9.07
N VAL A 83 6.60 23.19 10.35
CA VAL A 83 7.87 22.91 11.05
C VAL A 83 7.95 21.46 11.56
N SER A 84 6.82 20.80 11.71
CA SER A 84 6.77 19.36 12.02
C SER A 84 5.48 18.77 11.47
N ALA A 85 5.56 17.52 10.99
CA ALA A 85 4.43 16.76 10.49
C ALA A 85 4.50 15.31 10.97
N LYS A 86 3.47 14.86 11.70
CA LYS A 86 3.33 13.48 12.17
C LYS A 86 2.08 12.84 11.59
N TRP A 87 2.22 11.64 11.04
CA TRP A 87 1.10 10.90 10.48
C TRP A 87 0.89 9.59 11.24
N MET A 88 -0.18 9.50 12.00
CA MET A 88 -0.63 8.32 12.74
C MET A 88 -1.64 7.55 11.91
N THR A 89 -1.45 6.25 11.74
CA THR A 89 -2.19 5.42 10.78
C THR A 89 -2.55 4.06 11.35
N ALA A 90 -3.68 3.52 10.90
CA ALA A 90 -4.10 2.16 11.17
C ALA A 90 -4.86 1.61 9.95
N GLY A 91 -4.77 0.29 9.71
CA GLY A 91 -5.41 -0.37 8.57
C GLY A 91 -6.20 -1.62 8.96
N LEU A 92 -7.31 -1.82 8.29
CA LEU A 92 -8.01 -3.10 8.21
C LEU A 92 -7.60 -3.76 6.89
N GLY A 93 -6.51 -4.51 6.94
CA GLY A 93 -5.77 -5.06 5.83
C GLY A 93 -4.28 -4.74 5.97
N VAL A 94 -3.46 -5.20 5.04
CA VAL A 94 -2.05 -4.83 4.92
C VAL A 94 -1.97 -3.54 4.11
N TYR A 95 -1.20 -2.55 4.58
CA TYR A 95 -1.19 -1.24 3.95
C TYR A 95 0.20 -0.65 3.75
N GLU A 96 0.30 0.16 2.71
CA GLU A 96 1.46 0.98 2.39
C GLU A 96 1.07 2.46 2.28
N LEU A 97 1.98 3.34 2.71
CA LEU A 97 1.76 4.78 2.84
C LEU A 97 2.62 5.56 1.87
N TYR A 98 2.07 6.65 1.33
CA TYR A 98 2.80 7.56 0.45
C TYR A 98 2.46 9.01 0.77
N VAL A 99 3.48 9.87 0.70
CA VAL A 99 3.34 11.32 0.76
C VAL A 99 3.95 11.93 -0.49
N ASN A 100 3.16 12.66 -1.26
CA ASN A 100 3.59 13.25 -2.54
C ASN A 100 4.21 12.20 -3.50
N GLY A 101 3.67 10.95 -3.51
CA GLY A 101 4.17 9.84 -4.30
C GLY A 101 5.41 9.15 -3.75
N LYS A 102 5.95 9.59 -2.61
CA LYS A 102 7.10 8.95 -1.95
C LYS A 102 6.62 7.98 -0.87
N PRO A 103 7.16 6.76 -0.79
CA PRO A 103 6.79 5.79 0.25
C PRO A 103 7.18 6.30 1.64
N VAL A 104 6.40 5.91 2.67
CA VAL A 104 6.59 6.27 4.07
C VAL A 104 6.85 5.03 4.90
N GLY A 105 7.92 5.06 5.70
CA GLY A 105 8.39 3.91 6.47
C GLY A 105 9.16 2.91 5.61
N GLY A 106 9.75 1.93 6.26
CA GLY A 106 10.49 0.85 5.60
C GLY A 106 9.96 -0.53 5.98
N GLU A 107 8.96 -0.58 6.85
CA GLU A 107 8.37 -1.81 7.34
C GLU A 107 7.35 -2.36 6.34
N PHE A 108 7.32 -3.67 6.20
CA PHE A 108 6.37 -4.41 5.39
C PHE A 108 5.30 -5.10 6.25
N LEU A 109 4.21 -5.51 5.63
CA LEU A 109 3.12 -6.26 6.27
C LEU A 109 2.45 -5.52 7.44
N LYS A 110 2.44 -4.18 7.43
CA LYS A 110 1.69 -3.37 8.42
C LYS A 110 0.19 -3.65 8.32
N PRO A 111 -0.56 -3.75 9.40
CA PRO A 111 -0.19 -3.59 10.80
C PRO A 111 0.27 -4.86 11.51
N GLY A 112 0.50 -5.96 10.81
CA GLY A 112 0.78 -7.25 11.39
C GLY A 112 -0.48 -7.97 11.90
N PHE A 113 -0.28 -9.10 12.56
CA PHE A 113 -1.36 -9.94 13.10
C PHE A 113 -1.62 -9.62 14.58
N THR A 114 -2.89 -9.41 14.93
CA THR A 114 -3.36 -9.18 16.31
C THR A 114 -4.65 -9.95 16.57
N HIS A 115 -5.18 -9.85 17.77
CA HIS A 115 -6.55 -10.30 18.04
C HIS A 115 -7.53 -9.30 17.41
N TYR A 116 -7.82 -9.46 16.15
CA TYR A 116 -8.51 -8.48 15.30
C TYR A 116 -9.91 -8.06 15.77
N ALA A 117 -10.60 -8.89 16.56
CA ALA A 117 -11.89 -8.50 17.14
C ALA A 117 -11.74 -7.48 18.30
N LYS A 118 -10.53 -7.34 18.88
CA LYS A 118 -10.29 -6.49 20.04
C LYS A 118 -9.32 -5.35 19.76
N THR A 119 -8.25 -5.62 19.03
CA THR A 119 -7.12 -4.69 18.95
C THR A 119 -6.57 -4.57 17.54
N LYS A 120 -6.28 -3.33 17.12
CA LYS A 120 -5.47 -3.00 15.94
C LYS A 120 -4.21 -2.27 16.37
N ARG A 121 -3.13 -2.44 15.60
CA ARG A 121 -1.90 -1.68 15.80
C ARG A 121 -1.91 -0.43 14.94
N SER A 122 -1.45 0.68 15.50
CA SER A 122 -1.20 1.92 14.78
C SER A 122 0.29 2.18 14.65
N PHE A 123 0.64 2.88 13.58
CA PHE A 123 1.99 3.31 13.26
C PHE A 123 2.00 4.82 13.09
N THR A 124 2.98 5.47 13.68
CA THR A 124 3.14 6.92 13.56
C THR A 124 4.51 7.23 12.97
N TYR A 125 4.50 8.12 11.98
CA TYR A 125 5.68 8.52 11.24
C TYR A 125 5.89 10.02 11.32
N ASP A 126 7.12 10.44 11.55
CA ASP A 126 7.56 11.80 11.28
C ASP A 126 7.82 11.92 9.78
N ILE A 127 6.99 12.71 9.11
CA ILE A 127 7.04 12.93 7.66
C ILE A 127 7.51 14.35 7.31
N THR A 128 8.11 15.05 8.25
CA THR A 128 8.54 16.45 8.09
C THR A 128 9.48 16.64 6.89
N ASP A 129 10.38 15.69 6.66
CA ASP A 129 11.38 15.78 5.59
C ASP A 129 10.81 15.52 4.18
N ILE A 130 9.60 14.94 4.07
CA ILE A 130 9.00 14.59 2.78
C ILE A 130 7.75 15.41 2.44
N ILE A 131 7.20 16.13 3.41
CA ILE A 131 6.07 17.02 3.20
C ILE A 131 6.55 18.37 2.65
N ARG A 132 5.78 18.98 1.78
CA ARG A 132 6.05 20.34 1.29
C ARG A 132 5.69 21.34 2.36
N THR A 133 6.67 22.01 2.94
CA THR A 133 6.52 22.84 4.14
C THR A 133 6.11 24.29 3.89
N LYS A 134 6.20 24.77 2.64
CA LYS A 134 5.92 26.19 2.31
C LYS A 134 4.42 26.51 2.47
N PRO A 135 4.05 27.75 2.87
CA PRO A 135 2.67 28.17 2.85
C PRO A 135 2.01 27.97 1.48
N ASN A 136 0.74 27.63 1.48
CA ASN A 136 -0.07 27.31 0.30
C ASN A 136 0.40 26.13 -0.55
N ALA A 137 1.41 25.37 -0.11
CA ALA A 137 1.76 24.12 -0.75
C ALA A 137 0.68 23.07 -0.52
N GLU A 138 0.43 22.25 -1.51
CA GLU A 138 -0.48 21.10 -1.42
C GLU A 138 0.33 19.83 -1.21
N ASN A 139 -0.14 19.00 -0.29
CA ASN A 139 0.45 17.71 0.03
C ASN A 139 -0.56 16.61 -0.17
N MET A 140 -0.21 15.65 -1.00
CA MET A 140 -1.03 14.48 -1.22
C MET A 140 -0.62 13.37 -0.25
N LEU A 141 -1.59 12.88 0.50
CA LEU A 141 -1.49 11.66 1.31
C LEU A 141 -2.16 10.54 0.55
N SER A 142 -1.53 9.40 0.42
CA SER A 142 -2.14 8.26 -0.23
C SER A 142 -1.77 6.96 0.45
N VAL A 143 -2.71 6.03 0.42
CA VAL A 143 -2.60 4.73 1.11
C VAL A 143 -3.12 3.65 0.20
N GLN A 144 -2.33 2.60 0.05
CA GLN A 144 -2.74 1.35 -0.58
C GLN A 144 -3.06 0.34 0.51
N VAL A 145 -4.21 -0.32 0.42
CA VAL A 145 -4.62 -1.37 1.37
C VAL A 145 -5.03 -2.62 0.60
N THR A 146 -4.49 -3.74 1.01
CA THR A 146 -4.85 -5.09 0.51
C THR A 146 -5.43 -5.93 1.64
N PRO A 147 -6.18 -7.00 1.34
CA PRO A 147 -6.90 -7.76 2.38
C PRO A 147 -6.02 -8.28 3.53
N GLY A 148 -4.85 -8.83 3.24
CA GLY A 148 -3.95 -9.36 4.25
C GLY A 148 -4.69 -10.27 5.25
N TRP A 149 -4.27 -10.27 6.51
CA TRP A 149 -4.92 -11.07 7.55
C TRP A 149 -6.33 -10.61 7.96
N TRP A 150 -6.75 -9.43 7.52
CA TRP A 150 -8.08 -8.91 7.83
C TRP A 150 -9.16 -9.54 6.96
N GLY A 151 -8.96 -9.54 5.66
CA GLY A 151 -9.97 -9.90 4.68
C GLY A 151 -9.58 -11.04 3.73
N ASP A 152 -8.35 -11.59 3.86
CA ASP A 152 -7.89 -12.70 3.05
C ASP A 152 -8.17 -14.04 3.75
N LYS A 153 -8.01 -15.12 3.00
CA LYS A 153 -8.12 -16.46 3.56
C LYS A 153 -6.97 -16.73 4.53
N ILE A 154 -7.32 -17.33 5.65
CA ILE A 154 -6.34 -17.88 6.60
C ILE A 154 -6.36 -19.39 6.39
N ILE A 155 -5.19 -19.98 6.11
CA ILE A 155 -5.07 -21.43 5.99
C ILE A 155 -5.25 -22.05 7.36
N THR A 156 -6.47 -22.49 7.64
CA THR A 156 -6.76 -23.44 8.68
C THR A 156 -7.20 -24.76 8.01
N PRO A 157 -7.13 -25.92 8.68
CA PRO A 157 -7.78 -27.13 8.18
C PRO A 157 -9.26 -26.82 7.95
N GLY A 158 -9.65 -26.61 6.67
CA GLY A 158 -11.02 -26.21 6.32
C GLY A 158 -11.11 -24.93 5.51
N GLY A 159 -10.04 -24.11 5.43
CA GLY A 159 -9.93 -22.88 4.63
C GLY A 159 -11.05 -21.89 4.92
N TYR A 160 -10.74 -20.75 5.50
CA TYR A 160 -11.72 -19.70 5.74
C TYR A 160 -11.32 -18.44 4.99
N ASP A 161 -12.17 -17.99 4.09
CA ASP A 161 -12.05 -16.70 3.43
C ASP A 161 -12.70 -15.64 4.32
N GLY A 162 -12.00 -14.54 4.59
CA GLY A 162 -12.56 -13.38 5.30
C GLY A 162 -13.09 -13.66 6.69
N MET A 163 -12.39 -14.44 7.49
CA MET A 163 -12.82 -14.80 8.85
C MET A 163 -13.06 -13.62 9.77
N ILE A 164 -12.41 -12.48 9.53
CA ILE A 164 -12.35 -11.39 10.50
C ILE A 164 -13.16 -10.21 10.00
N GLY A 165 -12.91 -9.74 8.79
CA GLY A 165 -13.60 -8.58 8.22
C GLY A 165 -13.92 -8.77 6.76
N LYS A 166 -14.82 -7.92 6.24
CA LYS A 166 -15.37 -8.03 4.89
C LYS A 166 -14.75 -7.05 3.91
N LYS A 167 -14.44 -5.85 4.37
CA LYS A 167 -13.86 -4.78 3.53
C LYS A 167 -12.58 -4.25 4.14
N CYS A 168 -11.60 -3.98 3.28
CA CYS A 168 -10.43 -3.20 3.65
C CYS A 168 -10.85 -1.79 4.08
N ALA A 169 -10.16 -1.26 5.08
CA ALA A 169 -10.38 0.10 5.53
C ALA A 169 -9.08 0.76 6.00
N PHE A 170 -9.11 2.08 5.99
CA PHE A 170 -8.02 2.90 6.49
C PHE A 170 -8.53 3.92 7.49
N ARG A 171 -7.73 4.23 8.50
CA ARG A 171 -7.93 5.32 9.46
C ARG A 171 -6.61 5.99 9.74
N GLY A 172 -6.58 7.33 9.71
CA GLY A 172 -5.36 8.08 9.94
C GLY A 172 -5.62 9.48 10.45
N VAL A 173 -4.61 10.04 11.13
CA VAL A 173 -4.59 11.43 11.60
C VAL A 173 -3.23 12.03 11.26
N LEU A 174 -3.23 13.07 10.44
CA LEU A 174 -2.06 13.91 10.19
C LEU A 174 -2.09 15.09 11.16
N GLU A 175 -1.06 15.25 12.01
CA GLU A 175 -0.85 16.43 12.84
C GLU A 175 0.26 17.29 12.20
N LEU A 176 -0.06 18.53 11.87
CA LEU A 176 0.87 19.54 11.43
C LEU A 176 1.14 20.54 12.54
N THR A 177 2.41 20.87 12.78
CA THR A 177 2.83 22.00 13.62
C THR A 177 3.36 23.08 12.71
N PHE A 178 2.83 24.30 12.86
CA PHE A 178 3.20 25.46 12.08
C PHE A 178 4.27 26.32 12.77
N SER A 179 4.85 27.23 12.01
CA SER A 179 5.95 28.09 12.48
C SER A 179 5.58 29.06 13.63
N ASP A 180 4.29 29.30 13.85
CA ASP A 180 3.75 30.06 14.98
C ASP A 180 3.50 29.19 16.22
N GLY A 181 3.80 27.88 16.17
CA GLY A 181 3.58 26.92 17.24
C GLY A 181 2.18 26.30 17.26
N ASN A 182 1.24 26.79 16.45
CA ASN A 182 -0.09 26.22 16.37
C ASN A 182 -0.06 24.83 15.73
N LYS A 183 -0.98 23.97 16.18
CA LYS A 183 -1.16 22.63 15.64
C LYS A 183 -2.51 22.51 14.95
N LYS A 184 -2.55 21.74 13.87
CA LYS A 184 -3.79 21.39 13.18
C LYS A 184 -3.77 19.91 12.81
N ARG A 185 -4.90 19.24 13.00
CA ARG A 185 -5.08 17.84 12.66
C ARG A 185 -6.02 17.69 11.49
N TYR A 186 -5.74 16.67 10.70
CA TYR A 186 -6.52 16.26 9.54
C TYR A 186 -6.73 14.75 9.64
N GLY A 187 -7.93 14.36 10.00
CA GLY A 187 -8.33 12.94 10.08
C GLY A 187 -8.87 12.40 8.79
N THR A 188 -8.97 11.08 8.71
CA THR A 188 -9.77 10.43 7.65
C THR A 188 -11.24 10.75 7.82
N ASP A 189 -11.89 11.17 6.74
CA ASP A 189 -13.31 11.52 6.70
C ASP A 189 -13.92 11.21 5.32
N LEU A 190 -15.24 11.39 5.19
CA LEU A 190 -15.95 11.10 3.94
C LEU A 190 -15.96 12.29 2.95
N LYS A 191 -15.46 13.46 3.37
CA LYS A 191 -15.52 14.68 2.56
C LYS A 191 -14.21 14.98 1.84
N ASN A 192 -13.09 14.83 2.56
CA ASN A 192 -11.77 15.24 2.09
C ASN A 192 -10.95 14.08 1.53
N TRP A 193 -11.43 12.85 1.71
CA TRP A 193 -10.79 11.66 1.17
C TRP A 193 -11.56 11.13 -0.03
N LYS A 194 -10.83 10.52 -0.95
CA LYS A 194 -11.34 9.71 -2.04
C LYS A 194 -10.83 8.29 -1.89
N ALA A 195 -11.61 7.30 -2.30
CA ALA A 195 -11.23 5.91 -2.26
C ALA A 195 -11.79 5.13 -3.45
N GLY A 196 -11.10 4.05 -3.83
CA GLY A 196 -11.53 3.16 -4.93
C GLY A 196 -10.51 2.08 -5.18
N ILE A 197 -10.89 1.11 -6.01
CA ILE A 197 -9.99 0.09 -6.52
C ILE A 197 -9.25 0.64 -7.73
N ALA A 198 -7.94 0.72 -7.64
CA ALA A 198 -7.09 1.27 -8.69
C ALA A 198 -5.66 0.70 -8.60
N GLY A 199 -4.82 1.10 -9.54
CA GLY A 199 -3.40 0.80 -9.50
C GLY A 199 -3.02 -0.56 -10.07
N PRO A 200 -1.72 -0.89 -9.97
CA PRO A 200 -1.15 -2.05 -10.62
C PRO A 200 -1.45 -3.37 -9.92
N VAL A 201 -1.75 -3.37 -8.61
CA VAL A 201 -2.06 -4.60 -7.86
C VAL A 201 -3.47 -5.07 -8.21
N LYS A 202 -3.58 -6.19 -8.90
CA LYS A 202 -4.84 -6.80 -9.33
C LYS A 202 -5.32 -7.88 -8.37
N HIS A 203 -4.41 -8.48 -7.64
CA HIS A 203 -4.67 -9.42 -6.55
C HIS A 203 -3.50 -9.37 -5.57
N ALA A 204 -3.77 -9.51 -4.28
CA ALA A 204 -2.75 -9.68 -3.27
C ALA A 204 -3.29 -10.50 -2.10
N GLY A 205 -2.65 -11.63 -1.83
CA GLY A 205 -3.00 -12.53 -0.73
C GLY A 205 -1.75 -13.04 -0.03
N ILE A 206 -1.84 -13.22 1.28
CA ILE A 206 -0.71 -13.72 2.10
C ILE A 206 -0.24 -15.10 1.59
N PHE A 207 -1.16 -15.93 1.12
CA PHE A 207 -0.86 -17.30 0.68
C PHE A 207 -0.89 -17.47 -0.84
N ASP A 208 -1.63 -16.62 -1.55
CA ASP A 208 -1.79 -16.72 -3.00
C ASP A 208 -0.76 -15.92 -3.77
N GLY A 209 -0.03 -15.03 -3.08
CA GLY A 209 0.92 -14.13 -3.71
C GLY A 209 0.26 -12.91 -4.31
N GLU A 210 0.92 -12.29 -5.28
CA GLU A 210 0.51 -11.03 -5.89
C GLU A 210 0.40 -11.17 -7.42
N GLU A 211 -0.64 -10.54 -7.97
CA GLU A 211 -0.78 -10.28 -9.41
C GLU A 211 -0.64 -8.79 -9.65
N TYR A 212 0.41 -8.41 -10.39
CA TYR A 212 0.82 -7.03 -10.59
C TYR A 212 0.91 -6.70 -12.09
N ASP A 213 0.15 -5.69 -12.55
CA ASP A 213 0.21 -5.19 -13.92
C ASP A 213 1.03 -3.87 -13.95
N ALA A 214 2.31 -3.97 -14.31
CA ALA A 214 3.23 -2.84 -14.35
C ALA A 214 2.88 -1.77 -15.41
N ARG A 215 1.86 -1.99 -16.26
CA ARG A 215 1.39 -1.01 -17.25
C ARG A 215 0.40 -0.02 -16.63
N GLU A 216 -0.19 -0.37 -15.50
CA GLU A 216 -1.12 0.49 -14.79
C GLU A 216 -0.36 1.51 -13.94
N PRO A 217 -0.84 2.77 -13.89
CA PRO A 217 -0.28 3.76 -13.00
C PRO A 217 -0.59 3.42 -11.54
N MET A 218 0.17 4.00 -10.62
CA MET A 218 -0.13 3.88 -9.20
C MET A 218 -1.50 4.48 -8.86
N GLY A 219 -2.22 3.91 -7.89
CA GLY A 219 -3.59 4.34 -7.60
C GLY A 219 -3.71 5.81 -7.19
N TYR A 220 -2.67 6.40 -6.60
CA TYR A 220 -2.64 7.83 -6.29
C TYR A 220 -2.52 8.73 -7.55
N GLU A 221 -2.18 8.17 -8.71
CA GLU A 221 -2.18 8.85 -10.01
C GLU A 221 -3.54 8.75 -10.70
N CYS A 222 -4.44 7.91 -10.18
CA CYS A 222 -5.78 7.64 -10.72
C CYS A 222 -6.90 8.34 -9.92
N VAL A 223 -6.65 9.51 -9.35
CA VAL A 223 -7.60 10.20 -8.45
C VAL A 223 -8.97 10.47 -9.08
N ASP A 224 -9.02 10.59 -10.39
CA ASP A 224 -10.25 10.74 -11.18
C ASP A 224 -11.13 9.47 -11.20
N LYS A 225 -10.55 8.31 -10.98
CA LYS A 225 -11.25 7.01 -10.85
C LYS A 225 -11.75 6.75 -9.42
N LEU A 226 -11.29 7.53 -8.43
CA LEU A 226 -11.66 7.35 -7.04
C LEU A 226 -12.94 8.15 -6.71
N SER A 227 -13.76 7.61 -5.84
CA SER A 227 -15.02 8.20 -5.39
C SER A 227 -15.00 8.59 -3.91
N THR A 228 -16.07 9.17 -3.42
CA THR A 228 -16.28 9.39 -1.98
C THR A 228 -16.27 8.05 -1.25
N PRO A 229 -15.48 7.88 -0.18
CA PRO A 229 -15.47 6.64 0.59
C PRO A 229 -16.77 6.49 1.40
N GLU A 230 -17.00 5.27 1.88
CA GLU A 230 -18.01 4.99 2.88
C GLU A 230 -17.38 4.84 4.28
N GLU A 231 -18.18 5.08 5.33
CA GLU A 231 -17.72 4.80 6.70
C GLU A 231 -17.73 3.30 6.95
N ASN A 232 -16.61 2.77 7.45
CA ASN A 232 -16.52 1.37 7.85
C ASN A 232 -16.77 1.24 9.36
N THR A 233 -17.71 0.40 9.73
CA THR A 233 -18.10 0.16 11.13
C THR A 233 -17.79 -1.29 11.58
N GLU A 234 -17.02 -2.02 10.81
CA GLU A 234 -16.73 -3.43 11.11
C GLU A 234 -15.80 -3.62 12.31
N PHE A 235 -15.03 -2.59 12.67
CA PHE A 235 -14.11 -2.64 13.79
C PHE A 235 -14.44 -1.56 14.83
N SER A 236 -14.69 -1.99 16.06
CA SER A 236 -14.99 -1.15 17.22
C SER A 236 -14.04 -1.32 18.41
N GLY A 237 -12.96 -2.09 18.23
CA GLY A 237 -11.98 -2.35 19.28
C GLY A 237 -10.95 -1.22 19.44
N ASP A 238 -9.94 -1.47 20.27
CA ASP A 238 -8.88 -0.51 20.57
C ASP A 238 -7.85 -0.40 19.44
N ILE A 239 -7.39 0.82 19.19
CA ILE A 239 -6.25 1.10 18.32
C ILE A 239 -5.09 1.47 19.23
N LEU A 240 -4.08 0.58 19.30
CA LEU A 240 -2.92 0.74 20.16
C LEU A 240 -1.65 0.97 19.33
N PRO A 241 -0.68 1.76 19.81
CA PRO A 241 0.61 1.88 19.16
C PRO A 241 1.26 0.52 18.95
N SER A 242 1.93 0.33 17.82
CA SER A 242 2.69 -0.90 17.57
C SER A 242 3.88 -0.99 18.51
N ASP A 243 3.93 -2.07 19.27
CA ASP A 243 4.97 -2.44 20.22
C ASP A 243 5.72 -3.74 19.83
N GLY A 244 5.34 -4.31 18.68
CA GLY A 244 5.91 -5.56 18.17
C GLY A 244 7.13 -5.37 17.29
N ALA A 245 7.78 -6.49 16.98
CA ALA A 245 8.83 -6.54 15.97
C ALA A 245 8.28 -6.16 14.60
N GLU A 246 9.07 -5.43 13.85
CA GLU A 246 8.76 -4.96 12.52
C GLU A 246 9.37 -5.90 11.47
N VAL A 247 8.76 -5.96 10.30
CA VAL A 247 9.23 -6.79 9.18
C VAL A 247 9.96 -5.90 8.18
N TYR A 248 11.21 -6.22 7.89
CA TYR A 248 12.03 -5.50 6.93
C TYR A 248 12.57 -6.44 5.85
N LEU A 249 12.82 -5.88 4.65
CA LEU A 249 13.53 -6.61 3.60
C LEU A 249 15.00 -6.81 4.01
N ARG A 250 15.49 -8.03 3.85
CA ARG A 250 16.89 -8.37 4.03
C ARG A 250 17.65 -8.05 2.74
N THR A 251 17.95 -6.78 2.54
CA THR A 251 18.69 -6.31 1.35
C THR A 251 20.12 -6.85 1.28
N ASP A 252 20.69 -7.20 2.44
CA ASP A 252 21.97 -7.88 2.55
C ASP A 252 21.96 -9.31 1.95
N LEU A 253 20.77 -9.90 1.80
CA LEU A 253 20.58 -11.22 1.16
C LEU A 253 20.12 -11.10 -0.30
N ALA A 254 20.06 -9.89 -0.86
CA ALA A 254 19.68 -9.69 -2.23
C ALA A 254 20.71 -10.28 -3.19
N LEU A 255 20.26 -11.09 -4.13
CA LEU A 255 21.10 -11.73 -5.14
C LEU A 255 20.72 -11.21 -6.52
N ALA A 256 21.72 -10.83 -7.31
CA ALA A 256 21.50 -10.56 -8.72
C ALA A 256 21.18 -11.86 -9.46
N PRO A 257 20.17 -11.90 -10.36
CA PRO A 257 19.92 -13.08 -11.17
C PRO A 257 21.10 -13.29 -12.14
N VAL A 258 21.61 -14.51 -12.19
CA VAL A 258 22.69 -14.87 -13.12
C VAL A 258 22.17 -14.95 -14.56
N LYS A 259 20.91 -15.37 -14.72
CA LYS A 259 20.29 -15.54 -16.02
C LYS A 259 18.76 -15.47 -15.92
N ALA A 260 18.12 -14.83 -16.90
CA ALA A 260 16.67 -14.78 -17.02
C ALA A 260 16.25 -15.38 -18.38
N TYR A 261 15.18 -16.17 -18.38
CA TYR A 261 14.62 -16.79 -19.59
C TYR A 261 13.17 -16.39 -19.75
N VAL A 262 12.81 -16.02 -20.96
CA VAL A 262 11.42 -15.82 -21.36
C VAL A 262 11.02 -16.97 -22.27
N TRP A 263 10.04 -17.75 -21.85
CA TRP A 263 9.51 -18.87 -22.62
C TRP A 263 8.22 -18.44 -23.31
N LYS A 264 8.15 -18.65 -24.62
CA LYS A 264 6.93 -18.47 -25.42
C LYS A 264 6.45 -19.85 -25.89
N ASN A 265 5.13 -20.02 -25.92
CA ASN A 265 4.46 -21.22 -26.48
C ASN A 265 4.91 -22.53 -25.84
N VAL A 266 4.99 -22.57 -24.52
CA VAL A 266 5.27 -23.82 -23.80
C VAL A 266 4.01 -24.68 -23.83
N GLU A 267 4.09 -25.84 -24.50
CA GLU A 267 2.98 -26.80 -24.62
C GLU A 267 2.53 -27.27 -23.22
N GLY A 268 1.24 -27.21 -22.93
CA GLY A 268 0.67 -27.57 -21.62
C GLY A 268 0.68 -26.46 -20.55
N ALA A 269 1.27 -25.29 -20.82
CA ALA A 269 1.11 -24.14 -19.97
C ALA A 269 -0.18 -23.37 -20.35
N LYS A 270 -1.05 -23.10 -19.38
CA LYS A 270 -2.14 -22.15 -19.62
C LYS A 270 -1.52 -20.76 -19.87
N GLU A 271 -1.66 -20.27 -21.10
CA GLU A 271 -1.28 -18.92 -21.43
C GLU A 271 -2.15 -17.95 -20.63
N ASN A 272 -1.51 -17.13 -19.81
CA ASN A 272 -2.10 -15.84 -19.47
C ASN A 272 -1.63 -14.85 -20.54
N GLU A 273 -2.31 -13.73 -20.71
CA GLU A 273 -2.07 -12.71 -21.74
C GLU A 273 -0.62 -12.16 -21.77
N PHE A 274 0.21 -12.49 -20.80
CA PHE A 274 1.54 -11.90 -20.57
C PHE A 274 2.72 -12.86 -20.78
N GLY A 275 2.47 -14.14 -21.03
CA GLY A 275 3.52 -15.15 -21.08
C GLY A 275 4.11 -15.46 -19.70
N LYS A 276 4.74 -16.64 -19.55
CA LYS A 276 5.43 -16.99 -18.30
C LYS A 276 6.88 -16.49 -18.34
N VAL A 277 7.24 -15.67 -17.36
CA VAL A 277 8.65 -15.40 -17.05
C VAL A 277 9.06 -16.38 -15.96
N ILE A 278 10.01 -17.24 -16.26
CA ILE A 278 10.61 -18.16 -15.28
C ILE A 278 12.03 -17.66 -15.01
N ILE A 279 12.28 -17.24 -13.78
CA ILE A 279 13.63 -16.94 -13.32
C ILE A 279 14.20 -18.21 -12.71
N ALA A 280 15.19 -18.80 -13.38
CA ALA A 280 15.93 -19.94 -12.86
C ALA A 280 17.21 -19.44 -12.18
N ARG A 281 17.53 -20.02 -11.01
CA ARG A 281 18.86 -19.93 -10.39
C ARG A 281 19.64 -21.20 -10.74
N GLU A 282 20.86 -21.04 -11.22
CA GLU A 282 21.87 -22.09 -11.18
C GLU A 282 22.70 -21.93 -9.91
#